data_53265978fb3f64527198f12765ed1777
#
_entry.id   53265978fb3f64527198f12765ed1777
#
_cell.length_a   1.000
_cell.length_b   1.000
_cell.length_c   1.000
_cell.angle_alpha   90.00
_cell.angle_beta   90.00
_cell.angle_gamma   90.00
#
_symmetry.space_group_name_H-M   'P 1'
#
loop_
_entity.id
_entity.type
_entity.pdbx_description
1 polymer ?
#
loop_
_entity_poly.entity_id
_entity_poly.type
_entity_poly.pdbx_seq_one_letter_code
_entity_poly.pdbx_strand_id
1 'polypeptide(L)'
;MNKGLLLEIPYGTRDFLPKDAKVKREIESKLAKNFSLWGYDEIVTPTIEYVDTLTINNRSGIETHLFKFFDKNNKTVALRHEMTTPIARVAASRMSDDILPYKLSYISNVYRYEQTQEGRQCEFYQAGVELMGVAEALGDAEVIALAVDSLQKVVLKNFEVCIGQVDFINGIMQQMGLSQEKQLQIRQALEQRNLVDLTNAVEDTKLPKQAKEALKSIPMLQGKEEVLEIANNLALNEQSRKALDNLHDIYTLLKAYNLADFVKFDLGVIRDFDYYTGMIFEVYAPMIGYPICGGGRYDKMLSDFGTDCPATGFAMGIERLMLALDKQNNIDEFTSDENQKDIYVAYTSDKLNDAIALVNELRAEGKVVELALTNQTKAQAQLYIKNKLFKELIYLE
;
A
#
# COMPACT_ATOMS: atom_id res chain seq x y z
N MET A 1 9.01 38.67 11.32
CA MET A 1 8.60 37.31 10.97
C MET A 1 8.90 37.08 9.49
N ASN A 2 9.58 35.99 9.18
CA ASN A 2 9.92 35.67 7.79
C ASN A 2 8.63 35.19 7.08
N LYS A 3 8.05 36.03 6.20
CA LYS A 3 6.78 35.71 5.51
C LYS A 3 6.87 34.44 4.65
N GLY A 4 8.07 34.03 4.23
CA GLY A 4 8.28 32.79 3.45
C GLY A 4 7.85 31.55 4.27
N LEU A 5 8.26 31.44 5.51
CA LEU A 5 7.96 30.28 6.37
C LEU A 5 6.45 30.04 6.62
N LEU A 6 5.61 31.09 6.50
CA LEU A 6 4.17 30.98 6.68
C LEU A 6 3.43 30.34 5.47
N LEU A 7 4.11 30.22 4.34
CA LEU A 7 3.57 29.68 3.10
C LEU A 7 4.19 28.32 2.75
N GLU A 8 5.17 27.86 3.52
CA GLU A 8 5.85 26.59 3.32
C GLU A 8 5.11 25.46 4.07
N ILE A 9 5.12 24.29 3.48
CA ILE A 9 4.64 23.06 4.12
C ILE A 9 5.80 22.32 4.79
N PRO A 10 5.57 21.49 5.81
CA PRO A 10 6.62 20.69 6.43
C PRO A 10 7.33 19.77 5.41
N TYR A 11 8.61 19.54 5.65
CA TYR A 11 9.41 18.65 4.82
C TYR A 11 8.78 17.26 4.69
N GLY A 12 8.73 16.73 3.46
CA GLY A 12 8.17 15.40 3.19
C GLY A 12 6.66 15.30 3.24
N THR A 13 5.93 16.44 3.32
CA THR A 13 4.47 16.50 3.17
C THR A 13 4.09 17.13 1.83
N ARG A 14 2.82 17.04 1.46
CA ARG A 14 2.30 17.69 0.24
C ARG A 14 0.86 18.14 0.40
N ASP A 15 0.50 19.20 -0.31
CA ASP A 15 -0.89 19.59 -0.52
C ASP A 15 -1.49 18.83 -1.71
N PHE A 16 -2.72 18.34 -1.56
CA PHE A 16 -3.53 17.87 -2.68
C PHE A 16 -4.45 19.00 -3.13
N LEU A 17 -4.16 19.60 -4.27
CA LEU A 17 -5.04 20.61 -4.84
C LEU A 17 -6.36 19.97 -5.32
N PRO A 18 -7.43 20.75 -5.58
CA PRO A 18 -8.77 20.20 -5.83
C PRO A 18 -8.85 19.08 -6.88
N LYS A 19 -8.07 19.18 -7.97
CA LYS A 19 -7.99 18.11 -8.99
C LYS A 19 -7.39 16.84 -8.41
N ASP A 20 -6.24 16.94 -7.76
CA ASP A 20 -5.53 15.78 -7.20
C ASP A 20 -6.31 15.16 -6.04
N ALA A 21 -6.94 16.00 -5.20
CA ALA A 21 -7.78 15.55 -4.10
C ALA A 21 -8.99 14.75 -4.60
N LYS A 22 -9.59 15.14 -5.74
CA LYS A 22 -10.67 14.40 -6.38
C LYS A 22 -10.19 13.05 -6.89
N VAL A 23 -9.10 13.02 -7.65
CA VAL A 23 -8.50 11.75 -8.14
C VAL A 23 -8.20 10.81 -6.99
N LYS A 24 -7.56 11.33 -5.93
CA LYS A 24 -7.27 10.56 -4.72
C LYS A 24 -8.55 9.96 -4.12
N ARG A 25 -9.60 10.75 -3.94
CA ARG A 25 -10.88 10.30 -3.36
C ARG A 25 -11.56 9.23 -4.20
N GLU A 26 -11.53 9.35 -5.53
CA GLU A 26 -12.08 8.36 -6.44
C GLU A 26 -11.32 7.02 -6.36
N ILE A 27 -9.98 7.06 -6.32
CA ILE A 27 -9.16 5.86 -6.11
C ILE A 27 -9.53 5.19 -4.78
N GLU A 28 -9.55 5.96 -3.69
CA GLU A 28 -9.92 5.46 -2.36
C GLU A 28 -11.32 4.82 -2.35
N SER A 29 -12.29 5.47 -2.99
CA SER A 29 -13.68 4.98 -3.06
C SER A 29 -13.78 3.66 -3.83
N LYS A 30 -13.07 3.54 -4.96
CA LYS A 30 -13.02 2.29 -5.74
C LYS A 30 -12.36 1.16 -4.96
N LEU A 31 -11.26 1.44 -4.24
CA LEU A 31 -10.56 0.46 -3.40
C LEU A 31 -11.44 0.01 -2.23
N ALA A 32 -12.03 0.94 -1.48
CA ALA A 32 -12.93 0.64 -0.36
C ALA A 32 -14.11 -0.24 -0.80
N LYS A 33 -14.75 0.12 -1.92
CA LYS A 33 -15.82 -0.68 -2.50
C LYS A 33 -15.34 -2.08 -2.89
N ASN A 34 -14.16 -2.19 -3.49
CA ASN A 34 -13.63 -3.49 -3.91
C ASN A 34 -13.31 -4.38 -2.70
N PHE A 35 -12.66 -3.83 -1.65
CA PHE A 35 -12.40 -4.57 -0.41
C PHE A 35 -13.70 -5.11 0.22
N SER A 36 -14.74 -4.27 0.28
CA SER A 36 -16.06 -4.68 0.77
C SER A 36 -16.70 -5.79 -0.09
N LEU A 37 -16.54 -5.77 -1.42
CA LEU A 37 -17.02 -6.85 -2.31
C LEU A 37 -16.33 -8.20 -2.05
N TRP A 38 -15.09 -8.18 -1.55
CA TRP A 38 -14.34 -9.36 -1.14
C TRP A 38 -14.60 -9.77 0.32
N GLY A 39 -15.53 -9.06 1.01
CA GLY A 39 -15.94 -9.35 2.38
C GLY A 39 -14.97 -8.83 3.43
N TYR A 40 -14.18 -7.80 3.13
CA TYR A 40 -13.33 -7.13 4.11
C TYR A 40 -14.05 -5.93 4.71
N ASP A 41 -14.09 -5.90 6.04
CA ASP A 41 -14.69 -4.81 6.81
C ASP A 41 -13.65 -3.71 7.09
N GLU A 42 -14.08 -2.45 6.96
CA GLU A 42 -13.17 -1.33 7.21
C GLU A 42 -12.92 -1.13 8.70
N ILE A 43 -11.64 -0.99 9.07
CA ILE A 43 -11.19 -0.66 10.42
C ILE A 43 -10.45 0.67 10.45
N VAL A 44 -10.71 1.47 11.47
CA VAL A 44 -10.03 2.74 11.73
C VAL A 44 -9.31 2.67 13.06
N THR A 45 -7.99 2.84 13.04
CA THR A 45 -7.16 2.91 14.25
C THR A 45 -6.68 4.33 14.50
N PRO A 46 -6.29 4.70 15.74
CA PRO A 46 -5.70 6.00 16.03
C PRO A 46 -4.45 6.27 15.19
N THR A 47 -4.24 7.53 14.81
CA THR A 47 -3.01 7.98 14.14
C THR A 47 -1.82 7.96 15.09
N ILE A 48 -2.07 8.15 16.39
CA ILE A 48 -1.08 8.19 17.45
C ILE A 48 -1.11 6.88 18.20
N GLU A 49 0.04 6.23 18.34
CA GLU A 49 0.23 4.99 19.08
C GLU A 49 1.37 5.16 20.10
N TYR A 50 1.41 4.32 21.12
CA TYR A 50 2.59 4.23 21.98
C TYR A 50 3.77 3.68 21.21
N VAL A 51 4.97 4.23 21.45
CA VAL A 51 6.20 3.74 20.82
C VAL A 51 6.40 2.26 21.12
N ASP A 52 6.15 1.81 22.35
CA ASP A 52 6.26 0.41 22.75
C ASP A 52 5.38 -0.52 21.90
N THR A 53 4.17 -0.05 21.49
CA THR A 53 3.31 -0.78 20.57
C THR A 53 3.92 -0.89 19.18
N LEU A 54 4.44 0.21 18.64
CA LEU A 54 5.00 0.26 17.29
C LEU A 54 6.34 -0.48 17.17
N THR A 55 7.03 -0.72 18.29
CA THR A 55 8.33 -1.39 18.35
C THR A 55 8.28 -2.78 18.98
N ILE A 56 7.09 -3.33 19.22
CA ILE A 56 6.89 -4.61 19.92
C ILE A 56 7.69 -5.76 19.30
N ASN A 57 7.86 -5.76 18.00
CA ASN A 57 8.59 -6.81 17.26
C ASN A 57 10.11 -6.61 17.26
N ASN A 58 10.65 -5.76 18.12
CA ASN A 58 12.10 -5.51 18.29
C ASN A 58 12.85 -5.24 16.97
N ARG A 59 12.21 -4.56 16.01
CA ARG A 59 12.78 -4.26 14.70
C ARG A 59 13.94 -3.29 14.87
N SER A 60 15.15 -3.77 14.57
CA SER A 60 16.34 -2.94 14.63
C SER A 60 16.17 -1.73 13.70
N GLY A 61 16.25 -0.52 14.29
CA GLY A 61 16.27 0.73 13.54
C GLY A 61 14.92 1.42 13.28
N ILE A 62 13.76 0.76 13.51
CA ILE A 62 12.44 1.39 13.24
C ILE A 62 12.25 2.67 14.07
N GLU A 63 12.80 2.73 15.28
CA GLU A 63 12.68 3.89 16.15
C GLU A 63 13.26 5.17 15.55
N THR A 64 14.23 5.08 14.66
CA THR A 64 14.84 6.23 13.98
C THR A 64 13.94 6.81 12.89
N HIS A 65 12.95 6.04 12.44
CA HIS A 65 12.00 6.42 11.41
C HIS A 65 10.65 6.90 11.98
N LEU A 66 10.48 6.96 13.31
CA LEU A 66 9.26 7.40 13.96
C LEU A 66 9.25 8.91 14.24
N PHE A 67 8.11 9.56 13.96
CA PHE A 67 7.81 10.90 14.47
C PHE A 67 7.34 10.79 15.92
N LYS A 68 8.25 10.97 16.89
CA LYS A 68 8.02 10.77 18.33
C LYS A 68 7.73 12.08 19.05
N PHE A 69 6.83 12.02 20.02
CA PHE A 69 6.52 13.12 20.94
C PHE A 69 5.99 12.56 22.27
N PHE A 70 5.61 13.43 23.22
CA PHE A 70 5.12 13.01 24.52
C PHE A 70 3.63 13.31 24.68
N ASP A 71 2.90 12.41 25.29
CA ASP A 71 1.54 12.68 25.76
C ASP A 71 1.55 13.52 27.04
N LYS A 72 0.36 13.92 27.53
CA LYS A 72 0.19 14.70 28.75
C LYS A 72 0.67 13.99 30.03
N ASN A 73 0.92 12.69 29.97
CA ASN A 73 1.40 11.86 31.07
C ASN A 73 2.90 11.53 30.92
N ASN A 74 3.61 12.21 30.03
CA ASN A 74 5.03 11.99 29.69
C ASN A 74 5.33 10.57 29.15
N LYS A 75 4.34 9.89 28.56
CA LYS A 75 4.58 8.67 27.82
C LYS A 75 5.01 8.99 26.39
N THR A 76 5.98 8.27 25.88
CA THR A 76 6.42 8.43 24.49
C THR A 76 5.40 7.83 23.54
N VAL A 77 4.90 8.65 22.64
CA VAL A 77 3.98 8.28 21.56
C VAL A 77 4.59 8.65 20.22
N ALA A 78 4.10 8.05 19.15
CA ALA A 78 4.53 8.37 17.79
C ALA A 78 3.35 8.36 16.83
N LEU A 79 3.53 9.01 15.69
CA LEU A 79 2.66 8.80 14.54
C LEU A 79 2.92 7.40 13.98
N ARG A 80 1.84 6.68 13.64
CA ARG A 80 1.93 5.32 13.08
C ARG A 80 2.72 5.32 11.79
N HIS A 81 3.68 4.43 11.67
CA HIS A 81 4.54 4.32 10.48
C HIS A 81 4.03 3.28 9.46
N GLU A 82 3.06 2.47 9.85
CA GLU A 82 2.36 1.46 9.05
C GLU A 82 1.03 1.10 9.72
N MET A 83 0.21 0.24 9.10
CA MET A 83 -1.13 -0.06 9.61
C MET A 83 -1.24 -1.44 10.27
N THR A 84 -0.38 -2.39 9.91
CA THR A 84 -0.46 -3.80 10.36
C THR A 84 -0.35 -3.92 11.88
N THR A 85 0.64 -3.27 12.50
CA THR A 85 0.83 -3.30 13.98
C THR A 85 -0.35 -2.70 14.75
N PRO A 86 -0.88 -1.50 14.41
CA PRO A 86 -2.11 -0.97 15.02
C PRO A 86 -3.32 -1.90 14.87
N ILE A 87 -3.49 -2.54 13.72
CA ILE A 87 -4.60 -3.46 13.46
C ILE A 87 -4.41 -4.76 14.25
N ALA A 88 -3.20 -5.33 14.27
CA ALA A 88 -2.88 -6.50 15.10
C ALA A 88 -3.16 -6.25 16.60
N ARG A 89 -2.80 -5.05 17.11
CA ARG A 89 -3.15 -4.64 18.47
C ARG A 89 -4.66 -4.64 18.72
N VAL A 90 -5.46 -4.12 17.76
CA VAL A 90 -6.93 -4.13 17.88
C VAL A 90 -7.46 -5.55 17.83
N ALA A 91 -7.00 -6.36 16.88
CA ALA A 91 -7.40 -7.76 16.74
C ALA A 91 -7.15 -8.54 18.05
N ALA A 92 -5.96 -8.42 18.64
CA ALA A 92 -5.60 -9.11 19.87
C ALA A 92 -6.31 -8.56 21.13
N SER A 93 -6.75 -7.29 21.15
CA SER A 93 -7.29 -6.67 22.37
C SER A 93 -8.79 -6.41 22.36
N ARG A 94 -9.41 -6.22 21.21
CA ARG A 94 -10.82 -5.83 21.07
C ARG A 94 -11.66 -6.84 20.32
N MET A 95 -11.01 -7.69 19.52
CA MET A 95 -11.68 -8.70 18.69
C MET A 95 -11.31 -10.14 19.12
N SER A 96 -10.60 -10.30 20.24
CA SER A 96 -10.13 -11.62 20.72
C SER A 96 -11.25 -12.65 20.92
N ASP A 97 -12.47 -12.20 21.16
CA ASP A 97 -13.66 -13.05 21.38
C ASP A 97 -14.47 -13.26 20.09
N ASP A 98 -14.11 -12.59 18.98
CA ASP A 98 -14.79 -12.69 17.70
C ASP A 98 -14.38 -13.98 16.96
N ILE A 99 -15.20 -14.38 15.99
CA ILE A 99 -14.97 -15.61 15.20
C ILE A 99 -13.99 -15.33 14.07
N LEU A 100 -12.93 -16.13 13.99
CA LEU A 100 -11.97 -16.12 12.88
C LEU A 100 -12.61 -16.70 11.59
N PRO A 101 -12.14 -16.29 10.39
CA PRO A 101 -11.06 -15.35 10.13
C PRO A 101 -11.51 -13.89 10.22
N TYR A 102 -10.60 -12.99 10.62
CA TYR A 102 -10.81 -11.55 10.47
C TYR A 102 -10.36 -11.11 9.09
N LYS A 103 -11.26 -10.45 8.38
CA LYS A 103 -11.01 -9.83 7.07
C LYS A 103 -11.16 -8.32 7.23
N LEU A 104 -10.04 -7.63 7.44
CA LEU A 104 -10.01 -6.22 7.77
C LEU A 104 -9.38 -5.41 6.63
N SER A 105 -9.94 -4.25 6.34
CA SER A 105 -9.41 -3.31 5.35
C SER A 105 -9.22 -1.93 5.94
N TYR A 106 -8.36 -1.14 5.33
CA TYR A 106 -8.10 0.23 5.77
C TYR A 106 -7.71 1.14 4.62
N ILE A 107 -8.03 2.44 4.76
CA ILE A 107 -7.48 3.52 3.96
C ILE A 107 -7.06 4.63 4.92
N SER A 108 -5.76 4.85 5.04
CA SER A 108 -5.23 5.74 6.07
C SER A 108 -3.86 6.31 5.70
N ASN A 109 -3.54 7.47 6.25
CA ASN A 109 -2.19 8.01 6.19
C ASN A 109 -1.27 7.35 7.21
N VAL A 110 0.01 7.25 6.85
CA VAL A 110 1.12 6.76 7.68
C VAL A 110 2.30 7.72 7.56
N TYR A 111 3.23 7.65 8.51
CA TYR A 111 4.27 8.64 8.69
C TYR A 111 5.62 7.99 8.91
N ARG A 112 6.59 8.27 8.03
CA ARG A 112 7.96 7.77 8.17
C ARG A 112 8.95 8.91 8.05
N TYR A 113 9.86 9.02 9.00
CA TYR A 113 10.95 9.97 8.92
C TYR A 113 12.03 9.42 7.96
N GLU A 114 11.88 9.74 6.70
CA GLU A 114 12.79 9.30 5.62
C GLU A 114 13.34 10.51 4.86
N GLN A 115 14.45 10.30 4.16
CA GLN A 115 14.91 11.29 3.18
C GLN A 115 13.97 11.28 1.99
N THR A 116 13.43 12.45 1.65
CA THR A 116 12.50 12.60 0.52
C THR A 116 13.20 12.31 -0.79
N GLN A 117 12.65 11.35 -1.53
CA GLN A 117 13.04 11.02 -2.89
C GLN A 117 11.76 10.96 -3.75
N GLU A 118 11.89 10.90 -5.08
CA GLU A 118 10.73 10.72 -5.94
C GLU A 118 9.94 9.47 -5.49
N GLY A 119 8.66 9.67 -5.13
CA GLY A 119 7.79 8.61 -4.59
C GLY A 119 7.98 8.22 -3.12
N ARG A 120 8.86 8.90 -2.36
CA ARG A 120 8.99 8.77 -0.90
C ARG A 120 8.69 10.10 -0.25
N GLN A 121 7.68 10.11 0.62
CA GLN A 121 7.27 11.25 1.45
C GLN A 121 7.26 10.82 2.90
N CYS A 122 7.35 11.80 3.81
CA CYS A 122 7.26 11.52 5.26
C CYS A 122 5.81 11.23 5.68
N GLU A 123 4.82 11.82 5.01
CA GLU A 123 3.40 11.51 5.14
C GLU A 123 2.88 10.99 3.80
N PHE A 124 2.23 9.83 3.80
CA PHE A 124 1.62 9.23 2.60
C PHE A 124 0.41 8.37 2.98
N TYR A 125 -0.43 8.10 1.99
CA TYR A 125 -1.65 7.32 2.17
C TYR A 125 -1.46 5.88 1.71
N GLN A 126 -1.98 4.95 2.52
CA GLN A 126 -2.04 3.53 2.21
C GLN A 126 -3.48 3.04 2.20
N ALA A 127 -3.80 2.20 1.22
CA ALA A 127 -4.97 1.32 1.24
C ALA A 127 -4.47 -0.13 1.35
N GLY A 128 -5.11 -0.93 2.17
CA GLY A 128 -4.66 -2.30 2.36
C GLY A 128 -5.66 -3.18 3.08
N VAL A 129 -5.31 -4.46 3.19
CA VAL A 129 -6.11 -5.46 3.90
C VAL A 129 -5.22 -6.32 4.78
N GLU A 130 -5.84 -6.86 5.85
CA GLU A 130 -5.26 -7.83 6.76
C GLU A 130 -6.22 -9.01 6.89
N LEU A 131 -5.77 -10.20 6.54
CA LEU A 131 -6.46 -11.48 6.70
C LEU A 131 -5.81 -12.26 7.84
N MET A 132 -6.53 -12.47 8.93
CA MET A 132 -6.02 -13.11 10.13
C MET A 132 -6.82 -14.37 10.43
N GLY A 133 -6.14 -15.46 10.81
CA GLY A 133 -6.76 -16.74 11.14
C GLY A 133 -6.79 -17.77 10.03
N VAL A 134 -6.06 -17.55 8.92
CA VAL A 134 -5.94 -18.50 7.79
C VAL A 134 -4.48 -18.86 7.58
N ALA A 135 -4.11 -20.10 7.84
CA ALA A 135 -2.75 -20.60 7.66
C ALA A 135 -2.48 -21.16 6.26
N GLU A 136 -3.53 -21.57 5.55
CA GLU A 136 -3.48 -22.24 4.26
C GLU A 136 -3.05 -21.28 3.13
N ALA A 137 -2.44 -21.84 2.09
CA ALA A 137 -2.03 -21.12 0.89
C ALA A 137 -3.18 -20.35 0.20
N LEU A 138 -4.44 -20.75 0.44
CA LEU A 138 -5.61 -20.05 -0.07
C LEU A 138 -5.72 -18.62 0.48
N GLY A 139 -5.34 -18.38 1.75
CA GLY A 139 -5.31 -17.03 2.32
C GLY A 139 -4.31 -16.12 1.60
N ASP A 140 -3.12 -16.64 1.30
CA ASP A 140 -2.10 -15.90 0.55
C ASP A 140 -2.54 -15.62 -0.89
N ALA A 141 -3.13 -16.61 -1.55
CA ALA A 141 -3.65 -16.47 -2.90
C ALA A 141 -4.82 -15.47 -2.96
N GLU A 142 -5.72 -15.46 -1.96
CA GLU A 142 -6.82 -14.50 -1.88
C GLU A 142 -6.30 -13.06 -1.74
N VAL A 143 -5.33 -12.84 -0.87
CA VAL A 143 -4.73 -11.51 -0.64
C VAL A 143 -4.05 -10.99 -1.92
N ILE A 144 -3.31 -11.83 -2.64
CA ILE A 144 -2.70 -11.48 -3.93
C ILE A 144 -3.79 -11.20 -4.97
N ALA A 145 -4.81 -12.06 -5.06
CA ALA A 145 -5.90 -11.90 -6.01
C ALA A 145 -6.68 -10.60 -5.78
N LEU A 146 -6.96 -10.26 -4.52
CA LEU A 146 -7.60 -8.99 -4.17
C LEU A 146 -6.72 -7.78 -4.52
N ALA A 147 -5.39 -7.88 -4.31
CA ALA A 147 -4.47 -6.80 -4.71
C ALA A 147 -4.53 -6.57 -6.23
N VAL A 148 -4.48 -7.65 -7.04
CA VAL A 148 -4.57 -7.56 -8.51
C VAL A 148 -5.92 -7.00 -8.95
N ASP A 149 -7.04 -7.52 -8.42
CA ASP A 149 -8.38 -7.03 -8.76
C ASP A 149 -8.53 -5.54 -8.39
N SER A 150 -8.00 -5.12 -7.24
CA SER A 150 -8.01 -3.72 -6.80
C SER A 150 -7.26 -2.80 -7.78
N LEU A 151 -6.10 -3.23 -8.26
CA LEU A 151 -5.33 -2.47 -9.26
C LEU A 151 -6.08 -2.37 -10.60
N GLN A 152 -6.76 -3.44 -11.01
CA GLN A 152 -7.61 -3.43 -12.20
C GLN A 152 -8.84 -2.51 -12.04
N LYS A 153 -9.48 -2.49 -10.85
CA LYS A 153 -10.62 -1.58 -10.56
C LYS A 153 -10.23 -0.11 -10.60
N VAL A 154 -8.99 0.22 -10.27
CA VAL A 154 -8.45 1.57 -10.46
C VAL A 154 -7.83 1.77 -11.86
N VAL A 155 -8.17 0.92 -12.83
CA VAL A 155 -7.77 0.98 -14.25
C VAL A 155 -6.27 0.99 -14.52
N LEU A 156 -5.47 0.47 -13.60
CA LEU A 156 -4.06 0.20 -13.85
C LEU A 156 -3.94 -1.04 -14.77
N LYS A 157 -3.32 -0.90 -15.93
CA LYS A 157 -3.32 -1.95 -16.98
C LYS A 157 -2.04 -2.79 -16.98
N ASN A 158 -0.90 -2.13 -16.89
CA ASN A 158 0.40 -2.78 -17.00
C ASN A 158 1.07 -2.84 -15.63
N PHE A 159 1.14 -4.03 -15.05
CA PHE A 159 1.86 -4.29 -13.80
C PHE A 159 2.21 -5.77 -13.70
N GLU A 160 3.18 -6.08 -12.84
CA GLU A 160 3.63 -7.44 -12.55
C GLU A 160 3.65 -7.67 -11.05
N VAL A 161 3.26 -8.88 -10.64
CA VAL A 161 3.29 -9.34 -9.25
C VAL A 161 4.50 -10.26 -9.09
N CYS A 162 5.51 -9.81 -8.37
CA CYS A 162 6.70 -10.59 -8.03
C CYS A 162 6.48 -11.29 -6.69
N ILE A 163 6.49 -12.62 -6.67
CA ILE A 163 6.23 -13.42 -5.47
C ILE A 163 7.53 -14.10 -5.03
N GLY A 164 7.85 -13.96 -3.74
CA GLY A 164 8.99 -14.62 -3.09
C GLY A 164 8.56 -15.39 -1.84
N GLN A 165 9.56 -16.02 -1.16
CA GLN A 165 9.30 -16.80 0.04
C GLN A 165 10.49 -16.69 0.98
N VAL A 166 10.27 -16.12 2.14
CA VAL A 166 11.33 -15.83 3.13
C VAL A 166 11.96 -17.12 3.65
N ASP A 167 11.17 -18.15 3.88
CA ASP A 167 11.64 -19.43 4.40
C ASP A 167 12.50 -20.21 3.41
N PHE A 168 12.39 -19.95 2.10
CA PHE A 168 13.31 -20.53 1.13
C PHE A 168 14.75 -20.08 1.38
N ILE A 169 14.97 -18.77 1.50
CA ILE A 169 16.29 -18.18 1.75
C ILE A 169 16.81 -18.59 3.13
N ASN A 170 15.95 -18.54 4.15
CA ASN A 170 16.27 -18.93 5.52
C ASN A 170 16.73 -20.41 5.58
N GLY A 171 15.99 -21.29 4.92
CA GLY A 171 16.33 -22.71 4.83
C GLY A 171 17.66 -22.94 4.13
N ILE A 172 17.94 -22.26 3.01
CA ILE A 172 19.24 -22.33 2.33
C ILE A 172 20.39 -21.90 3.26
N MET A 173 20.24 -20.78 3.96
CA MET A 173 21.28 -20.30 4.88
C MET A 173 21.48 -21.23 6.09
N GLN A 174 20.39 -21.79 6.63
CA GLN A 174 20.45 -22.77 7.72
C GLN A 174 21.14 -24.06 7.27
N GLN A 175 20.79 -24.59 6.11
CA GLN A 175 21.39 -25.78 5.49
C GLN A 175 22.92 -25.64 5.35
N MET A 176 23.38 -24.44 5.08
CA MET A 176 24.79 -24.13 4.92
C MET A 176 25.51 -23.88 6.26
N GLY A 177 24.81 -23.92 7.40
CA GLY A 177 25.40 -23.72 8.73
C GLY A 177 26.00 -22.35 8.96
N LEU A 178 25.46 -21.32 8.32
CA LEU A 178 25.91 -19.93 8.48
C LEU A 178 25.59 -19.39 9.87
N SER A 179 26.53 -18.64 10.46
CA SER A 179 26.29 -17.91 11.70
C SER A 179 25.19 -16.85 11.52
N GLN A 180 24.50 -16.49 12.59
CA GLN A 180 23.46 -15.45 12.54
C GLN A 180 23.96 -14.11 11.96
N GLU A 181 25.20 -13.73 12.31
CA GLU A 181 25.84 -12.53 11.78
C GLU A 181 25.98 -12.59 10.25
N LYS A 182 26.45 -13.72 9.71
CA LYS A 182 26.60 -13.93 8.25
C LYS A 182 25.25 -13.99 7.55
N GLN A 183 24.25 -14.63 8.15
CA GLN A 183 22.89 -14.64 7.63
C GLN A 183 22.35 -13.20 7.53
N LEU A 184 22.57 -12.37 8.57
CA LEU A 184 22.14 -10.96 8.56
C LEU A 184 22.83 -10.16 7.45
N GLN A 185 24.16 -10.29 7.30
CA GLN A 185 24.91 -9.62 6.22
C GLN A 185 24.40 -10.00 4.83
N ILE A 186 24.14 -11.30 4.60
CA ILE A 186 23.61 -11.79 3.33
C ILE A 186 22.20 -11.26 3.09
N ARG A 187 21.32 -11.27 4.10
CA ARG A 187 19.97 -10.70 3.99
C ARG A 187 19.99 -9.22 3.65
N GLN A 188 20.81 -8.42 4.33
CA GLN A 188 20.95 -6.99 4.06
C GLN A 188 21.44 -6.73 2.62
N ALA A 189 22.38 -7.52 2.13
CA ALA A 189 22.86 -7.40 0.75
C ALA A 189 21.77 -7.76 -0.28
N LEU A 190 20.97 -8.80 -0.02
CA LEU A 190 19.83 -9.19 -0.86
C LEU A 190 18.74 -8.12 -0.85
N GLU A 191 18.37 -7.59 0.32
CA GLU A 191 17.38 -6.53 0.52
C GLU A 191 17.75 -5.27 -0.26
N GLN A 192 19.03 -4.86 -0.19
CA GLN A 192 19.56 -3.71 -0.93
C GLN A 192 19.80 -4.01 -2.42
N ARG A 193 19.56 -5.25 -2.85
CA ARG A 193 19.93 -5.76 -4.20
C ARG A 193 21.38 -5.47 -4.58
N ASN A 194 22.26 -5.46 -3.58
CA ASN A 194 23.68 -5.17 -3.74
C ASN A 194 24.47 -6.47 -3.98
N LEU A 195 24.67 -6.81 -5.25
CA LEU A 195 25.39 -8.02 -5.67
C LEU A 195 26.86 -8.02 -5.24
N VAL A 196 27.47 -6.85 -5.07
CA VAL A 196 28.88 -6.73 -4.64
C VAL A 196 28.98 -7.12 -3.17
N ASP A 197 28.13 -6.55 -2.31
CA ASP A 197 28.12 -6.86 -0.88
C ASP A 197 27.69 -8.32 -0.64
N LEU A 198 26.72 -8.83 -1.40
CA LEU A 198 26.36 -10.25 -1.37
C LEU A 198 27.57 -11.14 -1.70
N THR A 199 28.28 -10.84 -2.77
CA THR A 199 29.48 -11.58 -3.18
C THR A 199 30.53 -11.54 -2.08
N ASN A 200 30.82 -10.38 -1.52
CA ASN A 200 31.81 -10.22 -0.45
C ASN A 200 31.38 -10.98 0.82
N ALA A 201 30.12 -10.86 1.24
CA ALA A 201 29.60 -11.57 2.42
C ALA A 201 29.69 -13.10 2.26
N VAL A 202 29.40 -13.60 1.06
CA VAL A 202 29.47 -15.05 0.74
C VAL A 202 30.92 -15.52 0.63
N GLU A 203 31.81 -14.78 -0.04
CA GLU A 203 33.23 -15.17 -0.18
C GLU A 203 33.98 -15.22 1.16
N ASP A 204 33.58 -14.35 2.11
CA ASP A 204 34.13 -14.35 3.47
C ASP A 204 33.67 -15.55 4.34
N THR A 205 32.83 -16.43 3.80
CA THR A 205 32.46 -17.69 4.48
C THR A 205 33.45 -18.83 4.21
N LYS A 206 33.44 -19.85 5.10
CA LYS A 206 34.18 -21.09 4.89
C LYS A 206 33.44 -22.14 4.06
N LEU A 207 32.38 -21.74 3.34
CA LEU A 207 31.57 -22.63 2.54
C LEU A 207 32.34 -23.23 1.34
N PRO A 208 31.99 -24.46 0.91
CA PRO A 208 32.48 -25.00 -0.36
C PRO A 208 32.08 -24.11 -1.55
N LYS A 209 32.89 -24.14 -2.61
CA LYS A 209 32.66 -23.32 -3.81
C LYS A 209 31.23 -23.46 -4.36
N GLN A 210 30.69 -24.68 -4.42
CA GLN A 210 29.33 -24.93 -4.92
C GLN A 210 28.26 -24.25 -4.07
N ALA A 211 28.41 -24.25 -2.73
CA ALA A 211 27.50 -23.59 -1.83
C ALA A 211 27.54 -22.04 -1.98
N LYS A 212 28.75 -21.49 -2.18
CA LYS A 212 28.95 -20.07 -2.48
C LYS A 212 28.26 -19.66 -3.78
N GLU A 213 28.43 -20.46 -4.83
CA GLU A 213 27.76 -20.19 -6.13
C GLU A 213 26.22 -20.26 -5.99
N ALA A 214 25.71 -21.24 -5.22
CA ALA A 214 24.28 -21.33 -4.95
C ALA A 214 23.72 -20.05 -4.27
N LEU A 215 24.37 -19.54 -3.22
CA LEU A 215 23.95 -18.29 -2.55
C LEU A 215 24.00 -17.08 -3.48
N LYS A 216 25.07 -16.96 -4.28
CA LYS A 216 25.21 -15.87 -5.25
C LYS A 216 24.20 -15.94 -6.39
N SER A 217 23.64 -17.12 -6.68
CA SER A 217 22.64 -17.31 -7.72
C SER A 217 21.20 -16.91 -7.28
N ILE A 218 20.93 -16.80 -5.98
CA ILE A 218 19.59 -16.48 -5.45
C ILE A 218 18.96 -15.24 -6.13
N PRO A 219 19.66 -14.10 -6.30
CA PRO A 219 19.10 -12.93 -6.97
C PRO A 219 18.75 -13.16 -8.46
N MET A 220 19.25 -14.21 -9.06
CA MET A 220 18.98 -14.58 -10.45
C MET A 220 17.81 -15.56 -10.58
N LEU A 221 17.25 -16.03 -9.47
CA LEU A 221 16.07 -16.90 -9.45
C LEU A 221 14.80 -16.06 -9.65
N GLN A 222 14.68 -15.53 -10.86
CA GLN A 222 13.55 -14.68 -11.28
C GLN A 222 12.98 -15.20 -12.59
N GLY A 223 11.65 -15.29 -12.69
CA GLY A 223 10.98 -15.75 -13.91
C GLY A 223 9.57 -16.28 -13.67
N LYS A 224 9.10 -17.11 -14.56
CA LYS A 224 7.83 -17.83 -14.45
C LYS A 224 8.01 -19.13 -13.66
N GLU A 225 7.12 -20.07 -13.82
CA GLU A 225 7.08 -21.35 -13.07
C GLU A 225 8.38 -22.17 -13.16
N GLU A 226 9.15 -22.05 -14.25
CA GLU A 226 10.45 -22.72 -14.44
C GLU A 226 11.48 -22.40 -13.36
N VAL A 227 11.37 -21.24 -12.71
CA VAL A 227 12.26 -20.84 -11.61
C VAL A 227 12.09 -21.73 -10.39
N LEU A 228 10.90 -22.22 -10.11
CA LEU A 228 10.64 -23.13 -9.00
C LEU A 228 11.34 -24.47 -9.18
N GLU A 229 11.41 -24.97 -10.42
CA GLU A 229 12.16 -26.21 -10.74
C GLU A 229 13.67 -26.03 -10.52
N ILE A 230 14.22 -24.88 -10.92
CA ILE A 230 15.63 -24.55 -10.68
C ILE A 230 15.90 -24.46 -9.17
N ALA A 231 15.01 -23.78 -8.43
CA ALA A 231 15.13 -23.60 -6.99
C ALA A 231 15.06 -24.93 -6.21
N ASN A 232 14.28 -25.90 -6.68
CA ASN A 232 14.20 -27.23 -6.08
C ASN A 232 15.58 -27.95 -6.01
N ASN A 233 16.47 -27.68 -6.95
CA ASN A 233 17.83 -28.25 -6.93
C ASN A 233 18.71 -27.64 -5.81
N LEU A 234 18.30 -26.46 -5.27
CA LEU A 234 18.99 -25.79 -4.17
C LEU A 234 18.38 -26.13 -2.81
N ALA A 235 17.12 -26.56 -2.79
CA ALA A 235 16.33 -26.84 -1.59
C ALA A 235 16.63 -28.26 -1.05
N LEU A 236 17.70 -28.41 -0.31
CA LEU A 236 18.12 -29.72 0.21
C LEU A 236 17.52 -30.05 1.58
N ASN A 237 16.97 -29.07 2.32
CA ASN A 237 16.33 -29.27 3.60
C ASN A 237 14.81 -29.15 3.53
N GLU A 238 14.14 -29.58 4.62
CA GLU A 238 12.68 -29.60 4.69
C GLU A 238 12.08 -28.19 4.65
N GLN A 239 12.71 -27.19 5.28
CA GLN A 239 12.22 -25.81 5.31
C GLN A 239 12.17 -25.21 3.91
N SER A 240 13.27 -25.29 3.16
CA SER A 240 13.31 -24.76 1.78
C SER A 240 12.33 -25.47 0.85
N ARG A 241 12.14 -26.80 1.01
CA ARG A 241 11.19 -27.57 0.21
C ARG A 241 9.75 -27.15 0.50
N LYS A 242 9.37 -27.09 1.79
CA LYS A 242 8.04 -26.61 2.18
C LYS A 242 7.75 -25.20 1.67
N ALA A 243 8.76 -24.33 1.66
CA ALA A 243 8.65 -22.99 1.11
C ALA A 243 8.33 -22.99 -0.39
N LEU A 244 8.97 -23.89 -1.16
CA LEU A 244 8.68 -24.03 -2.60
C LEU A 244 7.34 -24.72 -2.85
N ASP A 245 6.97 -25.74 -2.06
CA ASP A 245 5.67 -26.39 -2.13
C ASP A 245 4.54 -25.36 -1.89
N ASN A 246 4.69 -24.49 -0.88
CA ASN A 246 3.75 -23.41 -0.59
C ASN A 246 3.62 -22.43 -1.77
N LEU A 247 4.72 -22.02 -2.41
CA LEU A 247 4.67 -21.17 -3.61
C LEU A 247 3.96 -21.88 -4.79
N HIS A 248 4.16 -23.18 -4.95
CA HIS A 248 3.48 -23.96 -5.98
C HIS A 248 1.97 -24.02 -5.72
N ASP A 249 1.56 -24.24 -4.47
CA ASP A 249 0.15 -24.24 -4.07
C ASP A 249 -0.51 -22.88 -4.31
N ILE A 250 0.15 -21.79 -3.88
CA ILE A 250 -0.32 -20.42 -4.14
C ILE A 250 -0.48 -20.17 -5.64
N TYR A 251 0.52 -20.55 -6.44
CA TYR A 251 0.46 -20.36 -7.89
C TYR A 251 -0.66 -21.15 -8.56
N THR A 252 -0.89 -22.38 -8.10
CA THR A 252 -2.01 -23.20 -8.56
C THR A 252 -3.35 -22.52 -8.28
N LEU A 253 -3.52 -21.93 -7.10
CA LEU A 253 -4.71 -21.15 -6.75
C LEU A 253 -4.83 -19.87 -7.59
N LEU A 254 -3.72 -19.16 -7.83
CA LEU A 254 -3.72 -17.98 -8.71
C LEU A 254 -4.05 -18.32 -10.16
N LYS A 255 -3.69 -19.50 -10.65
CA LYS A 255 -4.18 -20.03 -11.94
C LYS A 255 -5.72 -20.19 -11.93
N ALA A 256 -6.29 -20.68 -10.83
CA ALA A 256 -7.76 -20.80 -10.68
C ALA A 256 -8.46 -19.43 -10.64
N TYR A 257 -7.80 -18.40 -10.10
CA TYR A 257 -8.25 -17.01 -10.19
C TYR A 257 -8.02 -16.36 -11.57
N ASN A 258 -7.42 -17.07 -12.54
CA ASN A 258 -7.00 -16.56 -13.86
C ASN A 258 -5.97 -15.42 -13.79
N LEU A 259 -5.06 -15.46 -12.83
CA LEU A 259 -4.08 -14.39 -12.56
C LEU A 259 -2.63 -14.80 -12.88
N ALA A 260 -2.39 -15.98 -13.43
CA ALA A 260 -1.05 -16.49 -13.71
C ALA A 260 -0.21 -15.56 -14.62
N ASP A 261 -0.87 -14.84 -15.53
CA ASP A 261 -0.18 -13.93 -16.47
C ASP A 261 0.47 -12.73 -15.76
N PHE A 262 -0.09 -12.30 -14.63
CA PHE A 262 0.44 -11.20 -13.83
C PHE A 262 1.63 -11.63 -12.95
N VAL A 263 1.78 -12.94 -12.67
CA VAL A 263 2.71 -13.46 -11.67
C VAL A 263 4.07 -13.76 -12.25
N LYS A 264 5.10 -13.32 -11.54
CA LYS A 264 6.50 -13.76 -11.65
C LYS A 264 7.00 -14.18 -10.27
N PHE A 265 7.95 -15.12 -10.25
CA PHE A 265 8.68 -15.46 -9.03
C PHE A 265 9.95 -14.64 -8.95
N ASP A 266 10.29 -14.18 -7.76
CA ASP A 266 11.58 -13.57 -7.42
C ASP A 266 12.00 -14.13 -6.05
N LEU A 267 12.80 -15.19 -6.06
CA LEU A 267 13.24 -15.85 -4.82
C LEU A 267 14.35 -15.09 -4.10
N GLY A 268 14.87 -14.03 -4.70
CA GLY A 268 15.81 -13.10 -4.08
C GLY A 268 15.16 -11.91 -3.38
N VAL A 269 13.83 -11.77 -3.49
CA VAL A 269 13.10 -10.70 -2.82
C VAL A 269 13.14 -10.89 -1.30
N ILE A 270 13.61 -9.86 -0.61
CA ILE A 270 13.50 -9.67 0.85
C ILE A 270 12.94 -8.28 1.07
N ARG A 271 11.99 -8.14 1.99
CA ARG A 271 11.40 -6.84 2.33
C ARG A 271 11.93 -6.32 3.66
N ASP A 272 11.96 -4.99 3.79
CA ASP A 272 12.41 -4.19 4.95
C ASP A 272 11.73 -4.55 6.29
N PHE A 273 10.73 -5.41 6.29
CA PHE A 273 10.01 -5.77 7.49
C PHE A 273 10.41 -7.16 7.98
N ASP A 274 11.17 -7.21 9.07
CA ASP A 274 11.64 -8.43 9.72
C ASP A 274 10.51 -9.36 10.23
N TYR A 275 9.25 -8.95 10.10
CA TYR A 275 8.11 -9.73 10.59
C TYR A 275 7.57 -10.76 9.61
N TYR A 276 7.95 -10.72 8.32
CA TYR A 276 7.45 -11.70 7.37
C TYR A 276 7.99 -13.11 7.67
N THR A 277 7.08 -14.08 7.66
CA THR A 277 7.33 -15.47 8.03
C THR A 277 7.12 -16.49 6.90
N GLY A 278 6.68 -16.03 5.74
CA GLY A 278 6.27 -16.91 4.65
C GLY A 278 6.36 -16.24 3.29
N MET A 279 5.30 -16.41 2.51
CA MET A 279 5.14 -15.74 1.21
C MET A 279 5.23 -14.23 1.37
N ILE A 280 5.95 -13.59 0.44
CA ILE A 280 5.98 -12.14 0.25
C ILE A 280 5.70 -11.81 -1.20
N PHE A 281 5.12 -10.66 -1.47
CA PHE A 281 4.95 -10.19 -2.83
C PHE A 281 5.10 -8.68 -2.96
N GLU A 282 5.48 -8.25 -4.15
CA GLU A 282 5.56 -6.86 -4.55
C GLU A 282 4.94 -6.68 -5.93
N VAL A 283 4.29 -5.55 -6.15
CA VAL A 283 3.71 -5.20 -7.45
C VAL A 283 4.46 -4.02 -8.04
N TYR A 284 4.92 -4.21 -9.25
CA TYR A 284 5.66 -3.20 -10.01
C TYR A 284 4.88 -2.75 -11.25
N ALA A 285 4.92 -1.45 -11.52
CA ALA A 285 4.42 -0.89 -12.77
C ALA A 285 5.58 -0.32 -13.61
N PRO A 286 5.51 -0.38 -14.95
CA PRO A 286 6.52 0.21 -15.82
C PRO A 286 6.75 1.69 -15.51
N MET A 287 7.99 2.15 -15.66
CA MET A 287 8.43 3.52 -15.39
C MET A 287 8.33 3.98 -13.92
N ILE A 288 8.02 3.07 -13.01
CA ILE A 288 8.04 3.30 -11.56
C ILE A 288 9.18 2.46 -10.97
N GLY A 289 10.19 3.11 -10.41
CA GLY A 289 11.40 2.45 -9.90
C GLY A 289 11.25 1.77 -8.54
N TYR A 290 10.04 1.65 -8.00
CA TYR A 290 9.73 1.08 -6.69
C TYR A 290 8.36 0.41 -6.71
N PRO A 291 8.07 -0.53 -5.77
CA PRO A 291 6.79 -1.22 -5.74
C PRO A 291 5.64 -0.26 -5.40
N ILE A 292 4.51 -0.43 -6.09
CA ILE A 292 3.27 0.33 -5.85
C ILE A 292 2.39 -0.33 -4.78
N CYS A 293 2.52 -1.64 -4.63
CA CYS A 293 1.84 -2.46 -3.64
C CYS A 293 2.82 -3.52 -3.14
N GLY A 294 2.63 -3.98 -1.93
CA GLY A 294 3.37 -5.12 -1.43
C GLY A 294 2.79 -5.64 -0.13
N GLY A 295 3.01 -6.92 0.11
CA GLY A 295 2.48 -7.64 1.24
C GLY A 295 3.16 -8.98 1.47
N GLY A 296 2.54 -9.80 2.32
CA GLY A 296 3.01 -11.14 2.63
C GLY A 296 2.45 -11.67 3.94
N ARG A 297 2.94 -12.86 4.33
CA ARG A 297 2.55 -13.59 5.54
C ARG A 297 3.40 -13.20 6.74
N TYR A 298 2.75 -12.97 7.89
CA TYR A 298 3.40 -12.50 9.12
C TYR A 298 2.80 -13.15 10.38
N ASP A 299 2.88 -14.45 10.50
CA ASP A 299 2.20 -15.28 11.51
C ASP A 299 2.61 -14.99 12.96
N LYS A 300 3.73 -14.32 13.21
CA LYS A 300 4.24 -14.05 14.56
C LYS A 300 3.79 -12.71 15.16
N MET A 301 3.22 -11.83 14.37
CA MET A 301 2.91 -10.48 14.84
C MET A 301 1.84 -10.46 15.95
N LEU A 302 0.81 -11.28 15.82
CA LEU A 302 -0.25 -11.34 16.85
C LEU A 302 0.25 -12.05 18.11
N SER A 303 1.21 -12.97 18.00
CA SER A 303 1.84 -13.64 19.15
C SER A 303 2.54 -12.66 20.08
N ASP A 304 3.11 -11.59 19.53
CA ASP A 304 3.73 -10.52 20.34
C ASP A 304 2.70 -9.74 21.16
N PHE A 305 1.42 -9.77 20.75
CA PHE A 305 0.28 -9.26 21.52
C PHE A 305 -0.43 -10.32 22.37
N GLY A 306 0.13 -11.54 22.44
CA GLY A 306 -0.38 -12.64 23.28
C GLY A 306 -1.41 -13.56 22.62
N THR A 307 -1.58 -13.50 21.30
CA THR A 307 -2.55 -14.32 20.56
C THR A 307 -1.89 -14.95 19.35
N ASP A 308 -1.69 -16.27 19.35
CA ASP A 308 -1.19 -16.98 18.16
C ASP A 308 -2.27 -16.99 17.08
N CYS A 309 -1.97 -16.33 15.96
CA CYS A 309 -2.90 -16.23 14.84
C CYS A 309 -2.12 -16.03 13.55
N PRO A 310 -2.23 -16.94 12.57
CA PRO A 310 -1.61 -16.75 11.26
C PRO A 310 -2.24 -15.55 10.56
N ALA A 311 -1.41 -14.78 9.86
CA ALA A 311 -1.88 -13.57 9.22
C ALA A 311 -1.12 -13.29 7.90
N THR A 312 -1.85 -12.73 6.95
CA THR A 312 -1.32 -12.26 5.66
C THR A 312 -2.07 -11.00 5.23
N GLY A 313 -1.42 -10.12 4.49
CA GLY A 313 -2.04 -8.86 4.08
C GLY A 313 -1.20 -8.10 3.06
N PHE A 314 -1.71 -6.96 2.62
CA PHE A 314 -0.96 -6.04 1.76
C PHE A 314 -1.27 -4.58 2.05
N ALA A 315 -0.37 -3.72 1.60
CA ALA A 315 -0.55 -2.28 1.52
C ALA A 315 -0.17 -1.78 0.13
N MET A 316 -0.99 -0.88 -0.43
CA MET A 316 -0.69 -0.13 -1.64
C MET A 316 -0.64 1.37 -1.34
N GLY A 317 0.36 2.06 -1.90
CA GLY A 317 0.52 3.50 -1.74
C GLY A 317 -0.38 4.26 -2.71
N ILE A 318 -1.26 5.11 -2.19
CA ILE A 318 -2.20 5.89 -3.03
C ILE A 318 -1.45 6.82 -3.97
N GLU A 319 -0.45 7.55 -3.48
CA GLU A 319 0.35 8.46 -4.30
C GLU A 319 1.14 7.72 -5.39
N ARG A 320 1.62 6.50 -5.07
CA ARG A 320 2.31 5.65 -6.05
C ARG A 320 1.35 5.14 -7.13
N LEU A 321 0.11 4.82 -6.75
CA LEU A 321 -0.96 4.48 -7.70
C LEU A 321 -1.29 5.67 -8.60
N MET A 322 -1.47 6.87 -8.04
CA MET A 322 -1.70 8.09 -8.82
C MET A 322 -0.58 8.33 -9.84
N LEU A 323 0.69 8.19 -9.40
CA LEU A 323 1.84 8.33 -10.29
C LEU A 323 1.87 7.26 -11.38
N ALA A 324 1.56 6.00 -11.05
CA ALA A 324 1.52 4.90 -12.02
C ALA A 324 0.41 5.11 -13.06
N LEU A 325 -0.76 5.57 -12.64
CA LEU A 325 -1.89 5.91 -13.51
C LEU A 325 -1.55 7.08 -14.45
N ASP A 326 -0.88 8.11 -13.93
CA ASP A 326 -0.41 9.25 -14.73
C ASP A 326 0.59 8.81 -15.81
N LYS A 327 1.59 8.01 -15.42
CA LYS A 327 2.59 7.45 -16.36
C LYS A 327 1.97 6.56 -17.45
N GLN A 328 0.85 5.92 -17.17
CA GLN A 328 0.12 5.08 -18.13
C GLN A 328 -0.95 5.86 -18.90
N ASN A 329 -1.07 7.19 -18.72
CA ASN A 329 -2.13 8.05 -19.27
C ASN A 329 -3.56 7.60 -18.94
N ASN A 330 -3.75 6.95 -17.80
CA ASN A 330 -5.04 6.47 -17.33
C ASN A 330 -5.64 7.37 -16.24
N ILE A 331 -4.91 8.39 -15.77
CA ILE A 331 -5.37 9.29 -14.69
C ILE A 331 -6.56 10.14 -15.14
N ASP A 332 -6.68 10.41 -16.44
CA ASP A 332 -7.80 11.18 -16.99
C ASP A 332 -9.13 10.43 -16.91
N GLU A 333 -9.14 9.10 -16.76
CA GLU A 333 -10.36 8.34 -16.47
C GLU A 333 -11.02 8.73 -15.14
N PHE A 334 -10.25 9.34 -14.21
CA PHE A 334 -10.73 9.90 -12.94
C PHE A 334 -11.07 11.39 -13.01
N THR A 335 -10.78 12.04 -14.13
CA THR A 335 -10.98 13.49 -14.31
C THR A 335 -11.93 13.83 -15.45
N SER A 336 -12.26 12.84 -16.33
CA SER A 336 -13.21 13.04 -17.43
C SER A 336 -14.63 13.28 -16.93
N ASP A 337 -15.34 14.19 -17.53
CA ASP A 337 -16.76 14.57 -17.38
C ASP A 337 -17.24 15.15 -16.04
N GLU A 338 -16.73 14.73 -14.87
CA GLU A 338 -17.23 15.24 -13.58
C GLU A 338 -16.51 16.51 -13.07
N ASN A 339 -15.49 17.00 -13.77
CA ASN A 339 -14.85 18.27 -13.41
C ASN A 339 -15.69 19.50 -13.79
N GLN A 340 -16.68 19.35 -14.65
CA GLN A 340 -17.68 20.36 -14.91
C GLN A 340 -18.76 20.30 -13.83
N LYS A 341 -18.92 21.40 -13.10
CA LYS A 341 -20.10 21.60 -12.24
C LYS A 341 -21.33 21.69 -13.16
N ASP A 342 -22.47 21.16 -12.73
CA ASP A 342 -23.62 21.12 -13.62
C ASP A 342 -24.14 22.50 -13.90
N ILE A 343 -24.52 23.27 -12.87
CA ILE A 343 -25.28 24.51 -13.03
C ILE A 343 -24.67 25.61 -12.18
N TYR A 344 -24.54 26.78 -12.77
CA TYR A 344 -24.34 28.04 -12.06
C TYR A 344 -25.62 28.86 -12.11
N VAL A 345 -26.17 29.23 -10.95
CA VAL A 345 -27.36 30.06 -10.84
C VAL A 345 -26.97 31.48 -10.44
N ALA A 346 -27.22 32.45 -11.31
CA ALA A 346 -27.04 33.85 -11.02
C ALA A 346 -28.40 34.59 -11.14
N TYR A 347 -28.53 35.77 -10.54
CA TYR A 347 -29.81 36.44 -10.37
C TYR A 347 -29.64 37.94 -10.26
N THR A 348 -30.73 38.68 -10.56
CA THR A 348 -30.93 40.11 -10.18
C THR A 348 -31.33 40.22 -8.70
N SER A 349 -31.09 41.38 -8.10
CA SER A 349 -31.26 41.57 -6.64
C SER A 349 -32.66 41.24 -6.09
N ASP A 350 -33.70 41.38 -6.90
CA ASP A 350 -35.09 41.05 -6.57
C ASP A 350 -35.40 39.54 -6.68
N LYS A 351 -34.55 38.76 -7.34
CA LYS A 351 -34.70 37.32 -7.58
C LYS A 351 -33.94 36.41 -6.65
N LEU A 352 -33.31 36.92 -5.59
CA LEU A 352 -32.51 36.14 -4.67
C LEU A 352 -33.26 34.94 -4.06
N ASN A 353 -34.51 35.18 -3.61
CA ASN A 353 -35.30 34.12 -2.97
C ASN A 353 -35.70 33.02 -3.97
N ASP A 354 -36.04 33.39 -5.20
CA ASP A 354 -36.36 32.46 -6.27
C ASP A 354 -35.12 31.64 -6.64
N ALA A 355 -33.93 32.27 -6.69
CA ALA A 355 -32.67 31.61 -6.96
C ALA A 355 -32.28 30.59 -5.87
N ILE A 356 -32.47 30.95 -4.59
CA ILE A 356 -32.21 30.03 -3.46
C ILE A 356 -33.14 28.81 -3.54
N ALA A 357 -34.45 29.04 -3.82
CA ALA A 357 -35.42 27.96 -3.94
C ALA A 357 -35.03 26.99 -5.07
N LEU A 358 -34.73 27.54 -6.25
CA LEU A 358 -34.31 26.76 -7.42
C LEU A 358 -33.02 25.94 -7.14
N VAL A 359 -32.01 26.55 -6.51
CA VAL A 359 -30.76 25.85 -6.18
C VAL A 359 -31.00 24.68 -5.23
N ASN A 360 -31.91 24.86 -4.24
CA ASN A 360 -32.25 23.79 -3.31
C ASN A 360 -32.99 22.64 -4.02
N GLU A 361 -33.89 22.93 -4.94
CA GLU A 361 -34.61 21.95 -5.75
C GLU A 361 -33.61 21.15 -6.61
N LEU A 362 -32.74 21.82 -7.36
CA LEU A 362 -31.75 21.19 -8.22
C LEU A 362 -30.75 20.34 -7.44
N ARG A 363 -30.34 20.76 -6.24
CA ARG A 363 -29.49 19.97 -5.35
C ARG A 363 -30.20 18.73 -4.81
N ALA A 364 -31.50 18.82 -4.53
CA ALA A 364 -32.30 17.67 -4.13
C ALA A 364 -32.43 16.62 -5.24
N GLU A 365 -32.34 17.05 -6.51
CA GLU A 365 -32.20 16.16 -7.69
C GLU A 365 -30.82 15.56 -7.85
N GLY A 366 -29.85 15.86 -6.99
CA GLY A 366 -28.47 15.36 -7.05
C GLY A 366 -27.54 16.14 -8.00
N LYS A 367 -27.95 17.29 -8.52
CA LYS A 367 -27.10 18.13 -9.38
C LYS A 367 -26.09 18.95 -8.57
N VAL A 368 -24.91 19.16 -9.16
CA VAL A 368 -23.86 20.04 -8.59
C VAL A 368 -24.17 21.48 -8.97
N VAL A 369 -24.74 22.23 -8.05
CA VAL A 369 -25.23 23.60 -8.31
C VAL A 369 -24.53 24.63 -7.42
N GLU A 370 -23.97 25.66 -8.04
CA GLU A 370 -23.39 26.83 -7.37
C GLU A 370 -24.27 28.05 -7.53
N LEU A 371 -24.60 28.70 -6.44
CA LEU A 371 -25.34 29.98 -6.43
C LEU A 371 -24.34 31.14 -6.48
N ALA A 372 -24.61 32.15 -7.29
CA ALA A 372 -23.89 33.41 -7.24
C ALA A 372 -24.03 34.05 -5.85
N LEU A 373 -22.91 34.31 -5.17
CA LEU A 373 -22.93 34.91 -3.81
C LEU A 373 -23.01 36.44 -3.82
N THR A 374 -22.94 37.04 -4.99
CA THR A 374 -23.08 38.47 -5.21
C THR A 374 -23.92 38.74 -6.47
N ASN A 375 -24.57 39.89 -6.52
CA ASN A 375 -25.23 40.31 -7.74
C ASN A 375 -24.28 40.39 -8.90
N GLN A 376 -24.66 39.78 -10.01
CA GLN A 376 -23.88 39.75 -11.24
C GLN A 376 -24.76 40.11 -12.42
N THR A 377 -24.19 40.80 -13.38
CA THR A 377 -24.84 40.91 -14.69
C THR A 377 -24.76 39.59 -15.42
N LYS A 378 -25.62 39.33 -16.36
CA LYS A 378 -25.62 38.12 -17.20
C LYS A 378 -24.27 37.92 -17.90
N ALA A 379 -23.64 39.00 -18.35
CA ALA A 379 -22.30 38.94 -18.98
C ALA A 379 -21.19 38.49 -18.00
N GLN A 380 -21.27 38.97 -16.74
CA GLN A 380 -20.33 38.53 -15.70
C GLN A 380 -20.50 37.02 -15.36
N ALA A 381 -21.77 36.60 -15.23
CA ALA A 381 -22.08 35.18 -14.99
C ALA A 381 -21.63 34.28 -16.16
N GLN A 382 -21.83 34.71 -17.40
CA GLN A 382 -21.36 34.02 -18.58
C GLN A 382 -19.81 33.87 -18.59
N LEU A 383 -19.08 34.91 -18.22
CA LEU A 383 -17.62 34.85 -18.10
C LEU A 383 -17.19 33.93 -16.97
N TYR A 384 -17.90 33.94 -15.85
CA TYR A 384 -17.62 33.09 -14.69
C TYR A 384 -17.75 31.59 -15.04
N ILE A 385 -18.87 31.19 -15.68
CA ILE A 385 -19.09 29.78 -16.04
C ILE A 385 -18.03 29.26 -17.02
N LYS A 386 -17.60 30.11 -17.96
CA LYS A 386 -16.52 29.76 -18.92
C LYS A 386 -15.19 29.50 -18.21
N ASN A 387 -14.85 30.30 -17.20
CA ASN A 387 -13.59 30.18 -16.46
C ASN A 387 -13.61 29.05 -15.42
N LYS A 388 -14.80 28.69 -14.91
CA LYS A 388 -14.99 27.69 -13.84
C LYS A 388 -15.55 26.36 -14.33
N LEU A 389 -15.68 26.19 -15.65
CA LEU A 389 -16.10 24.95 -16.33
C LEU A 389 -17.48 24.45 -15.85
N PHE A 390 -18.51 25.32 -15.88
CA PHE A 390 -19.89 24.88 -15.69
C PHE A 390 -20.50 24.45 -17.02
N LYS A 391 -21.43 23.47 -16.95
CA LYS A 391 -22.19 22.98 -18.11
C LYS A 391 -23.29 23.99 -18.51
N GLU A 392 -23.95 24.62 -17.52
CA GLU A 392 -25.11 25.43 -17.73
C GLU A 392 -25.10 26.70 -16.84
N LEU A 393 -25.66 27.80 -17.37
CA LEU A 393 -25.98 28.99 -16.63
C LEU A 393 -27.50 29.17 -16.58
N ILE A 394 -28.05 29.27 -15.37
CA ILE A 394 -29.42 29.77 -15.15
C ILE A 394 -29.28 31.18 -14.61
N TYR A 395 -29.88 32.13 -15.32
CA TYR A 395 -29.88 33.54 -14.93
C TYR A 395 -31.30 34.01 -14.72
N LEU A 396 -31.65 34.38 -13.48
CA LEU A 396 -32.99 34.86 -13.10
C LEU A 396 -33.02 36.37 -13.16
N GLU A 397 -33.90 36.89 -14.02
CA GLU A 397 -34.15 38.32 -14.25
C GLU A 397 -35.49 38.77 -13.64
#